data_4aebbca7dda86bcfbbc474ac1451796d
#
_entry.id   4aebbca7dda86bcfbbc474ac1451796d
#
_cell.length_a   1.000
_cell.length_b   1.000
_cell.length_c   1.000
_cell.angle_alpha   90.00
_cell.angle_beta   90.00
_cell.angle_gamma   90.00
#
_symmetry.space_group_name_H-M   'P 1'
#
loop_
_entity.id
_entity.type
_entity.pdbx_description
1 polymer ?
#
loop_
_entity_poly.entity_id
_entity_poly.type
_entity_poly.pdbx_seq_one_letter_code
_entity_poly.pdbx_strand_id
1 'polypeptide(L)'
;MFRTISNFMRVSDIRQKIIFTLLMLVVFRLGTFIPVPFTDKNAINFMNENNVFGFLNTFGGGALQQFSIFAMGIMPYITASIIMQLLQMDVVPKFAEWKKQGEVGRRKLAQFTRYGTVVLAFIQAIGMSVGFNAMTGGQLILDPGAMKFVVIALVLTSGTTFLMWLGEQITAHGVGNGISILIFAGIAAGIPGGVNQLYEKYIAGAGEQLFLNIVIVALIALVTVGIVVGVIFIQQALRKIPIQYAKRLVNRSPVGGHSTHLPIKVNAAGVIPVIFAISFIVAPRTVAGFFGDNEVASTIQYIFDYQNWTGMIIYVALIIAFTYFYTFVQVNPEQMAENLKKQGGYIPGIRPGKNTETYLTRVLYRLTFVGSLFLAVIAVLPIILGNIAGLPQSVQIGGTSLLIVVGVALETMKQLESQLVKRHYKGFIK
;
A
#
# COMPACT_ATOMS: atom_id res chain seq x y z
N MET A 1 13.81 -5.25 20.51
CA MET A 1 13.42 -5.97 19.27
C MET A 1 13.66 -7.47 19.35
N PHE A 2 14.89 -7.97 19.56
CA PHE A 2 15.16 -9.43 19.60
C PHE A 2 14.36 -10.19 20.66
N ARG A 3 14.15 -9.62 21.86
CA ARG A 3 13.30 -10.22 22.91
C ARG A 3 11.83 -10.30 22.49
N THR A 4 11.32 -9.33 21.76
CA THR A 4 9.93 -9.31 21.27
C THR A 4 9.71 -10.37 20.21
N ILE A 5 10.64 -10.51 19.26
CA ILE A 5 10.60 -11.55 18.22
C ILE A 5 10.71 -12.96 18.86
N SER A 6 11.61 -13.14 19.84
CA SER A 6 11.72 -14.38 20.59
C SER A 6 10.41 -14.74 21.31
N ASN A 7 9.72 -13.77 21.88
CA ASN A 7 8.43 -13.97 22.55
C ASN A 7 7.33 -14.38 21.55
N PHE A 8 7.31 -13.81 20.33
CA PHE A 8 6.37 -14.22 19.28
C PHE A 8 6.58 -15.67 18.86
N MET A 9 7.83 -16.12 18.73
CA MET A 9 8.16 -17.51 18.35
C MET A 9 7.84 -18.54 19.43
N ARG A 10 7.76 -18.15 20.70
CA ARG A 10 7.39 -19.03 21.82
C ARG A 10 5.90 -19.38 21.83
N VAL A 11 5.04 -18.52 21.28
CA VAL A 11 3.59 -18.76 21.22
C VAL A 11 3.26 -19.56 19.96
N SER A 12 2.80 -20.80 20.13
CA SER A 12 2.56 -21.75 19.04
C SER A 12 1.69 -21.17 17.90
N ASP A 13 0.57 -20.52 18.21
CA ASP A 13 -0.33 -19.99 17.20
C ASP A 13 0.28 -18.83 16.42
N ILE A 14 1.03 -17.95 17.09
CA ILE A 14 1.69 -16.81 16.43
C ILE A 14 2.81 -17.33 15.53
N ARG A 15 3.57 -18.33 16.03
CA ARG A 15 4.60 -19.00 15.25
C ARG A 15 4.03 -19.65 13.99
N GLN A 16 2.91 -20.37 14.09
CA GLN A 16 2.27 -21.00 12.93
C GLN A 16 1.82 -19.96 11.90
N LYS A 17 1.25 -18.84 12.32
CA LYS A 17 0.85 -17.73 11.44
C LYS A 17 2.06 -17.09 10.74
N ILE A 18 3.16 -16.88 11.46
CA ILE A 18 4.39 -16.32 10.87
C ILE A 18 4.96 -17.30 9.84
N ILE A 19 5.08 -18.59 10.18
CA ILE A 19 5.58 -19.61 9.26
C ILE A 19 4.68 -19.71 8.02
N PHE A 20 3.35 -19.71 8.21
CA PHE A 20 2.40 -19.71 7.10
C PHE A 20 2.61 -18.50 6.17
N THR A 21 2.75 -17.31 6.74
CA THR A 21 3.00 -16.10 5.96
C THR A 21 4.31 -16.20 5.17
N LEU A 22 5.39 -16.66 5.80
CA LEU A 22 6.68 -16.85 5.13
C LEU A 22 6.59 -17.88 3.99
N LEU A 23 5.89 -18.99 4.19
CA LEU A 23 5.67 -20.00 3.13
C LEU A 23 4.89 -19.40 1.95
N MET A 24 3.85 -18.60 2.21
CA MET A 24 3.11 -17.92 1.15
C MET A 24 3.98 -16.91 0.39
N LEU A 25 4.91 -16.21 1.07
CA LEU A 25 5.87 -15.33 0.41
C LEU A 25 6.88 -16.09 -0.46
N VAL A 26 7.30 -17.31 -0.05
CA VAL A 26 8.11 -18.18 -0.91
C VAL A 26 7.34 -18.56 -2.18
N VAL A 27 6.06 -18.95 -2.05
CA VAL A 27 5.20 -19.23 -3.21
C VAL A 27 5.09 -18.02 -4.13
N PHE A 28 4.86 -16.82 -3.57
CA PHE A 28 4.87 -15.58 -4.34
C PHE A 28 6.19 -15.40 -5.09
N ARG A 29 7.33 -15.58 -4.41
CA ARG A 29 8.64 -15.39 -5.04
C ARG A 29 8.92 -16.40 -6.14
N LEU A 30 8.55 -17.67 -5.96
CA LEU A 30 8.68 -18.70 -7.01
C LEU A 30 7.88 -18.33 -8.26
N GLY A 31 6.66 -17.83 -8.11
CA GLY A 31 5.82 -17.42 -9.24
C GLY A 31 6.37 -16.23 -10.03
N THR A 32 7.18 -15.35 -9.41
CA THR A 32 7.82 -14.24 -10.13
C THR A 32 8.89 -14.71 -11.16
N PHE A 33 9.36 -15.94 -11.06
CA PHE A 33 10.34 -16.53 -12.00
C PHE A 33 9.71 -17.39 -13.10
N ILE A 34 8.40 -17.67 -13.02
CA ILE A 34 7.70 -18.47 -14.03
C ILE A 34 7.31 -17.55 -15.20
N PRO A 35 7.93 -17.68 -16.39
CA PRO A 35 7.62 -16.80 -17.51
C PRO A 35 6.25 -17.12 -18.10
N VAL A 36 5.65 -16.11 -18.73
CA VAL A 36 4.44 -16.28 -19.55
C VAL A 36 4.79 -17.08 -20.81
N PRO A 37 3.99 -18.08 -21.21
CA PRO A 37 4.24 -18.84 -22.43
C PRO A 37 4.17 -17.94 -23.67
N PHE A 38 4.86 -18.33 -24.73
CA PHE A 38 4.94 -17.63 -26.03
C PHE A 38 5.63 -16.25 -25.98
N THR A 39 6.40 -15.94 -24.94
CA THR A 39 7.12 -14.66 -24.81
C THR A 39 8.63 -14.86 -24.76
N ASP A 40 9.37 -13.94 -25.37
CA ASP A 40 10.83 -13.90 -25.26
C ASP A 40 11.25 -12.95 -24.14
N LYS A 41 11.94 -13.51 -23.13
CA LYS A 41 12.45 -12.75 -21.96
C LYS A 41 13.48 -11.69 -22.36
N ASN A 42 14.27 -11.93 -23.41
CA ASN A 42 15.36 -11.04 -23.81
C ASN A 42 14.83 -9.75 -24.45
N ALA A 43 13.61 -9.80 -25.04
CA ALA A 43 12.98 -8.63 -25.64
C ALA A 43 12.67 -7.50 -24.63
N ILE A 44 12.60 -7.80 -23.34
CA ILE A 44 12.24 -6.83 -22.28
C ILE A 44 13.46 -6.12 -21.70
N ASN A 45 14.66 -6.63 -21.87
CA ASN A 45 15.88 -6.01 -21.33
C ASN A 45 16.11 -4.56 -21.82
N PHE A 46 15.54 -4.19 -22.98
CA PHE A 46 15.58 -2.82 -23.50
C PHE A 46 14.66 -1.84 -22.76
N MET A 47 13.72 -2.32 -21.94
CA MET A 47 12.75 -1.47 -21.22
C MET A 47 13.28 -0.97 -19.86
N ASN A 48 14.46 -1.39 -19.45
CA ASN A 48 15.01 -1.04 -18.13
C ASN A 48 15.42 0.44 -18.00
N GLU A 49 15.48 1.19 -19.09
CA GLU A 49 15.94 2.59 -19.07
C GLU A 49 14.83 3.64 -18.94
N ASN A 50 13.54 3.31 -19.14
CA ASN A 50 12.45 4.29 -19.14
C ASN A 50 11.22 3.94 -18.26
N ASN A 51 11.27 4.16 -17.05
CA ASN A 51 10.53 5.02 -16.12
C ASN A 51 9.16 4.61 -15.56
N VAL A 52 8.15 4.19 -16.29
CA VAL A 52 6.81 3.84 -15.77
C VAL A 52 6.78 2.40 -15.26
N PHE A 53 7.45 1.55 -15.99
CA PHE A 53 7.47 0.11 -15.75
C PHE A 53 8.40 -0.27 -14.60
N GLY A 54 9.40 0.57 -14.27
CA GLY A 54 10.26 0.39 -13.10
C GLY A 54 9.48 0.36 -11.79
N PHE A 55 8.46 1.21 -11.66
CA PHE A 55 7.58 1.23 -10.49
C PHE A 55 6.73 -0.06 -10.41
N LEU A 56 6.06 -0.44 -11.51
CA LEU A 56 5.29 -1.69 -11.57
C LEU A 56 6.17 -2.91 -11.29
N ASN A 57 7.40 -2.90 -11.81
CA ASN A 57 8.38 -3.96 -11.58
C ASN A 57 8.78 -4.06 -10.09
N THR A 58 9.00 -2.94 -9.43
CA THR A 58 9.35 -2.90 -8.00
C THR A 58 8.21 -3.44 -7.13
N PHE A 59 6.95 -3.08 -7.42
CA PHE A 59 5.78 -3.58 -6.69
C PHE A 59 5.51 -5.06 -6.98
N GLY A 60 5.81 -5.52 -8.19
CA GLY A 60 5.71 -6.92 -8.59
C GLY A 60 6.90 -7.78 -8.13
N GLY A 61 7.91 -7.21 -7.47
CA GLY A 61 9.09 -7.96 -7.02
C GLY A 61 9.99 -8.44 -8.16
N GLY A 62 10.08 -7.68 -9.27
CA GLY A 62 10.85 -8.05 -10.46
C GLY A 62 10.07 -8.91 -11.48
N ALA A 63 8.80 -9.17 -11.21
CA ALA A 63 7.97 -10.03 -12.05
C ALA A 63 7.76 -9.49 -13.46
N LEU A 64 7.70 -8.16 -13.61
CA LEU A 64 7.51 -7.51 -14.90
C LEU A 64 8.77 -7.61 -15.79
N GLN A 65 9.94 -7.43 -15.19
CA GLN A 65 11.22 -7.54 -15.91
C GLN A 65 11.43 -8.91 -16.54
N GLN A 66 10.89 -9.96 -15.91
CA GLN A 66 10.94 -11.33 -16.42
C GLN A 66 9.70 -11.72 -17.24
N PHE A 67 8.75 -10.80 -17.41
CA PHE A 67 7.41 -11.06 -17.96
C PHE A 67 6.82 -12.36 -17.43
N SER A 68 6.80 -12.46 -16.10
CA SER A 68 6.30 -13.65 -15.42
C SER A 68 4.78 -13.65 -15.36
N ILE A 69 4.20 -14.77 -14.93
CA ILE A 69 2.76 -14.90 -14.69
C ILE A 69 2.23 -13.84 -13.69
N PHE A 70 3.10 -13.26 -12.86
CA PHE A 70 2.79 -12.20 -11.91
C PHE A 70 3.20 -10.80 -12.41
N ALA A 71 3.46 -10.62 -13.72
CA ALA A 71 3.93 -9.35 -14.29
C ALA A 71 2.99 -8.17 -13.99
N MET A 72 1.68 -8.39 -13.92
CA MET A 72 0.70 -7.37 -13.52
C MET A 72 0.66 -7.12 -12.01
N GLY A 73 1.24 -8.01 -11.22
CA GLY A 73 1.22 -7.94 -9.77
C GLY A 73 -0.19 -7.91 -9.19
N ILE A 74 -0.37 -7.16 -8.10
CA ILE A 74 -1.64 -7.02 -7.39
C ILE A 74 -2.40 -5.73 -7.76
N MET A 75 -1.87 -4.95 -8.73
CA MET A 75 -2.43 -3.64 -9.11
C MET A 75 -3.90 -3.69 -9.56
N PRO A 76 -4.36 -4.65 -10.38
CA PRO A 76 -5.77 -4.75 -10.76
C PRO A 76 -6.70 -4.92 -9.57
N TYR A 77 -6.28 -5.65 -8.55
CA TYR A 77 -7.05 -5.81 -7.30
C TYR A 77 -7.11 -4.50 -6.50
N ILE A 78 -6.01 -3.77 -6.42
CA ILE A 78 -5.98 -2.47 -5.73
C ILE A 78 -6.96 -1.52 -6.41
N THR A 79 -6.92 -1.44 -7.74
CA THR A 79 -7.83 -0.60 -8.52
C THR A 79 -9.30 -1.01 -8.32
N ALA A 80 -9.61 -2.30 -8.39
CA ALA A 80 -10.96 -2.82 -8.12
C ALA A 80 -11.43 -2.49 -6.70
N SER A 81 -10.54 -2.62 -5.71
CA SER A 81 -10.84 -2.30 -4.31
C SER A 81 -11.14 -0.82 -4.10
N ILE A 82 -10.40 0.07 -4.76
CA ILE A 82 -10.66 1.53 -4.74
C ILE A 82 -12.02 1.83 -5.33
N ILE A 83 -12.31 1.31 -6.53
CA ILE A 83 -13.59 1.50 -7.21
C ILE A 83 -14.73 1.02 -6.29
N MET A 84 -14.61 -0.17 -5.70
CA MET A 84 -15.63 -0.70 -4.80
C MET A 84 -15.81 0.15 -3.53
N GLN A 85 -14.73 0.70 -2.96
CA GLN A 85 -14.82 1.60 -1.81
C GLN A 85 -15.53 2.91 -2.16
N LEU A 86 -15.27 3.46 -3.34
CA LEU A 86 -15.98 4.65 -3.83
C LEU A 86 -17.47 4.36 -4.07
N LEU A 87 -17.80 3.23 -4.70
CA LEU A 87 -19.19 2.85 -4.97
C LEU A 87 -20.01 2.58 -3.69
N GLN A 88 -19.35 2.22 -2.58
CA GLN A 88 -19.99 2.02 -1.28
C GLN A 88 -20.34 3.32 -0.54
N MET A 89 -19.87 4.49 -1.03
CA MET A 89 -20.12 5.80 -0.43
C MET A 89 -21.37 6.46 -1.05
N ASP A 90 -22.51 5.80 -0.86
CA ASP A 90 -23.84 6.27 -1.31
C ASP A 90 -23.97 6.49 -2.84
N VAL A 91 -22.96 6.11 -3.63
CA VAL A 91 -23.04 6.13 -5.10
C VAL A 91 -23.99 5.04 -5.61
N VAL A 92 -23.87 3.83 -5.04
CA VAL A 92 -24.76 2.71 -5.31
C VAL A 92 -25.51 2.35 -4.02
N PRO A 93 -26.82 2.66 -3.89
CA PRO A 93 -27.58 2.45 -2.66
C PRO A 93 -27.48 1.02 -2.11
N LYS A 94 -27.49 0.02 -3.00
CA LYS A 94 -27.38 -1.40 -2.64
C LYS A 94 -26.03 -1.75 -1.96
N PHE A 95 -24.94 -1.13 -2.37
CA PHE A 95 -23.62 -1.34 -1.77
C PHE A 95 -23.50 -0.64 -0.42
N ALA A 96 -24.12 0.55 -0.28
CA ALA A 96 -24.23 1.26 0.99
C ALA A 96 -25.06 0.45 2.01
N GLU A 97 -26.15 -0.19 1.59
CA GLU A 97 -26.94 -1.09 2.44
C GLU A 97 -26.11 -2.31 2.90
N TRP A 98 -25.36 -2.95 2.00
CA TRP A 98 -24.51 -4.07 2.37
C TRP A 98 -23.43 -3.66 3.37
N LYS A 99 -22.85 -2.47 3.24
CA LYS A 99 -21.91 -1.93 4.22
C LYS A 99 -22.51 -1.86 5.64
N LYS A 100 -23.81 -1.57 5.75
CA LYS A 100 -24.56 -1.53 7.02
C LYS A 100 -24.91 -2.91 7.57
N GLN A 101 -24.96 -3.96 6.74
CA GLN A 101 -25.31 -5.32 7.13
C GLN A 101 -24.21 -6.08 7.91
N GLY A 102 -23.11 -5.42 8.27
CA GLY A 102 -22.01 -6.01 9.04
C GLY A 102 -21.23 -7.07 8.25
N GLU A 103 -20.98 -8.24 8.84
CA GLU A 103 -20.08 -9.23 8.24
C GLU A 103 -20.64 -9.90 6.98
N VAL A 104 -21.95 -10.12 6.92
CA VAL A 104 -22.61 -10.71 5.73
C VAL A 104 -22.46 -9.77 4.52
N GLY A 105 -22.68 -8.48 4.73
CA GLY A 105 -22.52 -7.48 3.68
C GLY A 105 -21.08 -7.33 3.24
N ARG A 106 -20.13 -7.37 4.17
CA ARG A 106 -18.69 -7.33 3.85
C ARG A 106 -18.26 -8.50 2.96
N ARG A 107 -18.78 -9.70 3.20
CA ARG A 107 -18.50 -10.88 2.34
C ARG A 107 -19.00 -10.68 0.93
N LYS A 108 -20.22 -10.12 0.76
CA LYS A 108 -20.79 -9.81 -0.57
C LYS A 108 -19.93 -8.77 -1.29
N LEU A 109 -19.55 -7.69 -0.60
CA LEU A 109 -18.70 -6.64 -1.16
C LEU A 109 -17.32 -7.18 -1.59
N ALA A 110 -16.70 -8.03 -0.78
CA ALA A 110 -15.44 -8.71 -1.13
C ALA A 110 -15.60 -9.58 -2.39
N GLN A 111 -16.74 -10.30 -2.53
CA GLN A 111 -17.02 -11.10 -3.71
C GLN A 111 -17.13 -10.25 -4.98
N PHE A 112 -17.82 -9.10 -4.91
CA PHE A 112 -17.88 -8.15 -6.03
C PHE A 112 -16.51 -7.55 -6.36
N THR A 113 -15.69 -7.27 -5.35
CA THR A 113 -14.31 -6.82 -5.58
C THR A 113 -13.50 -7.88 -6.34
N ARG A 114 -13.65 -9.16 -6.02
CA ARG A 114 -12.99 -10.25 -6.75
C ARG A 114 -13.43 -10.31 -8.21
N TYR A 115 -14.73 -10.23 -8.49
CA TYR A 115 -15.24 -10.20 -9.87
C TYR A 115 -14.71 -8.98 -10.62
N GLY A 116 -14.76 -7.79 -10.01
CA GLY A 116 -14.20 -6.58 -10.59
C GLY A 116 -12.70 -6.71 -10.88
N THR A 117 -11.95 -7.36 -9.98
CA THR A 117 -10.52 -7.63 -10.17
C THR A 117 -10.27 -8.49 -11.40
N VAL A 118 -11.01 -9.58 -11.58
CA VAL A 118 -10.83 -10.49 -12.74
C VAL A 118 -11.10 -9.76 -14.05
N VAL A 119 -12.19 -8.99 -14.10
CA VAL A 119 -12.56 -8.22 -15.31
C VAL A 119 -11.50 -7.16 -15.64
N LEU A 120 -11.11 -6.36 -14.62
CA LEU A 120 -10.08 -5.33 -14.81
C LEU A 120 -8.73 -5.94 -15.16
N ALA A 121 -8.34 -7.05 -14.52
CA ALA A 121 -7.10 -7.75 -14.82
C ALA A 121 -7.08 -8.24 -16.27
N PHE A 122 -8.19 -8.79 -16.78
CA PHE A 122 -8.25 -9.26 -18.15
C PHE A 122 -8.12 -8.13 -19.16
N ILE A 123 -8.82 -7.01 -18.95
CA ILE A 123 -8.72 -5.83 -19.80
C ILE A 123 -7.28 -5.26 -19.80
N GLN A 124 -6.69 -5.12 -18.61
CA GLN A 124 -5.32 -4.62 -18.45
C GLN A 124 -4.29 -5.59 -19.04
N ALA A 125 -4.51 -6.91 -18.92
CA ALA A 125 -3.63 -7.94 -19.48
C ALA A 125 -3.59 -7.90 -21.02
N ILE A 126 -4.74 -7.70 -21.67
CA ILE A 126 -4.80 -7.49 -23.12
C ILE A 126 -4.01 -6.23 -23.49
N GLY A 127 -4.32 -5.10 -22.83
CA GLY A 127 -3.64 -3.83 -23.09
C GLY A 127 -2.13 -3.95 -22.91
N MET A 128 -1.69 -4.60 -21.82
CA MET A 128 -0.29 -4.81 -21.52
C MET A 128 0.42 -5.71 -22.54
N SER A 129 -0.20 -6.81 -22.95
CA SER A 129 0.39 -7.73 -23.93
C SER A 129 0.53 -7.08 -25.32
N VAL A 130 -0.48 -6.33 -25.77
CA VAL A 130 -0.44 -5.59 -27.03
C VAL A 130 0.56 -4.44 -26.96
N GLY A 131 0.52 -3.65 -25.89
CA GLY A 131 1.37 -2.48 -25.71
C GLY A 131 2.85 -2.85 -25.61
N PHE A 132 3.22 -3.85 -24.81
CA PHE A 132 4.62 -4.28 -24.73
C PHE A 132 5.12 -4.91 -26.03
N ASN A 133 4.27 -5.66 -26.73
CA ASN A 133 4.67 -6.18 -28.04
C ASN A 133 4.91 -5.05 -29.05
N ALA A 134 4.08 -4.00 -29.05
CA ALA A 134 4.30 -2.81 -29.89
C ALA A 134 5.61 -2.07 -29.52
N MET A 135 5.86 -1.86 -28.22
CA MET A 135 7.07 -1.16 -27.72
C MET A 135 8.37 -1.93 -28.02
N THR A 136 8.31 -3.26 -28.09
CA THR A 136 9.46 -4.11 -28.44
C THR A 136 9.61 -4.34 -29.94
N GLY A 137 8.87 -3.61 -30.78
CA GLY A 137 8.90 -3.79 -32.22
C GLY A 137 8.38 -5.15 -32.68
N GLY A 138 7.48 -5.78 -31.92
CA GLY A 138 6.91 -7.10 -32.22
C GLY A 138 7.78 -8.28 -31.77
N GLN A 139 8.85 -8.06 -31.04
CA GLN A 139 9.80 -9.11 -30.62
C GLN A 139 9.40 -9.84 -29.34
N LEU A 140 8.48 -9.28 -28.56
CA LEU A 140 8.07 -9.88 -27.27
C LEU A 140 7.30 -11.19 -27.48
N ILE A 141 6.36 -11.22 -28.44
CA ILE A 141 5.50 -12.37 -28.67
C ILE A 141 5.98 -13.12 -29.89
N LEU A 142 6.34 -14.37 -29.71
CA LEU A 142 6.77 -15.27 -30.75
C LEU A 142 5.59 -15.55 -31.71
N ASP A 143 5.70 -15.16 -32.98
CA ASP A 143 4.65 -15.27 -34.01
C ASP A 143 3.31 -14.65 -33.55
N PRO A 144 3.16 -13.32 -33.53
CA PRO A 144 2.00 -12.65 -32.99
C PRO A 144 0.72 -13.01 -33.72
N GLY A 145 -0.23 -13.64 -33.01
CA GLY A 145 -1.57 -14.00 -33.48
C GLY A 145 -2.61 -13.66 -32.40
N ALA A 146 -3.83 -13.31 -32.82
CA ALA A 146 -4.89 -12.90 -31.90
C ALA A 146 -5.12 -13.93 -30.77
N MET A 147 -5.04 -15.22 -31.09
CA MET A 147 -5.20 -16.30 -30.11
C MET A 147 -4.09 -16.28 -29.02
N LYS A 148 -2.84 -15.98 -29.40
CA LYS A 148 -1.72 -15.90 -28.44
C LYS A 148 -1.87 -14.74 -27.47
N PHE A 149 -2.35 -13.57 -27.93
CA PHE A 149 -2.67 -12.45 -27.04
C PHE A 149 -3.74 -12.82 -26.02
N VAL A 150 -4.79 -13.53 -26.44
CA VAL A 150 -5.85 -13.99 -25.52
C VAL A 150 -5.29 -14.98 -24.50
N VAL A 151 -4.44 -15.93 -24.91
CA VAL A 151 -3.81 -16.89 -24.00
C VAL A 151 -2.90 -16.18 -23.00
N ILE A 152 -2.07 -15.25 -23.46
CA ILE A 152 -1.20 -14.44 -22.58
C ILE A 152 -2.05 -13.65 -21.58
N ALA A 153 -3.14 -13.00 -22.04
CA ALA A 153 -4.06 -12.27 -21.18
C ALA A 153 -4.72 -13.16 -20.13
N LEU A 154 -5.13 -14.38 -20.50
CA LEU A 154 -5.68 -15.35 -19.55
C LEU A 154 -4.66 -15.80 -18.52
N VAL A 155 -3.41 -16.04 -18.92
CA VAL A 155 -2.33 -16.43 -18.01
C VAL A 155 -2.03 -15.31 -17.02
N LEU A 156 -1.89 -14.06 -17.47
CA LEU A 156 -1.66 -12.90 -16.62
C LEU A 156 -2.83 -12.65 -15.66
N THR A 157 -4.07 -12.79 -16.13
CA THR A 157 -5.28 -12.67 -15.30
C THR A 157 -5.31 -13.77 -14.23
N SER A 158 -4.97 -15.00 -14.60
CA SER A 158 -4.88 -16.12 -13.66
C SER A 158 -3.82 -15.87 -12.60
N GLY A 159 -2.66 -15.32 -12.99
CA GLY A 159 -1.59 -14.92 -12.07
C GLY A 159 -2.05 -13.86 -11.06
N THR A 160 -2.70 -12.80 -11.53
CA THR A 160 -3.27 -11.75 -10.65
C THR A 160 -4.34 -12.31 -9.72
N THR A 161 -5.22 -13.19 -10.22
CA THR A 161 -6.27 -13.83 -9.42
C THR A 161 -5.67 -14.74 -8.35
N PHE A 162 -4.59 -15.43 -8.68
CA PHE A 162 -3.85 -16.25 -7.72
C PHE A 162 -3.17 -15.39 -6.64
N LEU A 163 -2.56 -14.27 -7.01
CA LEU A 163 -2.00 -13.31 -6.04
C LEU A 163 -3.06 -12.72 -5.11
N MET A 164 -4.23 -12.39 -5.63
CA MET A 164 -5.37 -11.94 -4.83
C MET A 164 -5.75 -13.03 -3.81
N TRP A 165 -5.93 -14.27 -4.26
CA TRP A 165 -6.22 -15.40 -3.38
C TRP A 165 -5.12 -15.61 -2.33
N LEU A 166 -3.85 -15.54 -2.74
CA LEU A 166 -2.70 -15.65 -1.82
C LEU A 166 -2.74 -14.57 -0.73
N GLY A 167 -3.03 -13.32 -1.09
CA GLY A 167 -3.20 -12.21 -0.15
C GLY A 167 -4.36 -12.42 0.82
N GLU A 168 -5.47 -12.96 0.34
CA GLU A 168 -6.61 -13.32 1.20
C GLU A 168 -6.26 -14.47 2.17
N GLN A 169 -5.52 -15.49 1.72
CA GLN A 169 -5.06 -16.57 2.60
C GLN A 169 -4.12 -16.05 3.69
N ILE A 170 -3.19 -15.16 3.35
CA ILE A 170 -2.31 -14.53 4.36
C ILE A 170 -3.15 -13.71 5.35
N THR A 171 -4.16 -12.98 4.90
CA THR A 171 -5.04 -12.19 5.78
C THR A 171 -5.86 -13.09 6.71
N ALA A 172 -6.35 -14.22 6.23
CA ALA A 172 -7.18 -15.15 6.99
C ALA A 172 -6.38 -16.00 7.99
N HIS A 173 -5.26 -16.55 7.57
CA HIS A 173 -4.52 -17.56 8.33
C HIS A 173 -3.11 -17.11 8.75
N GLY A 174 -2.60 -16.01 8.19
CA GLY A 174 -1.28 -15.46 8.45
C GLY A 174 -1.29 -14.30 9.44
N VAL A 175 -0.35 -13.40 9.24
CA VAL A 175 -0.15 -12.18 10.03
C VAL A 175 -0.39 -10.97 9.16
N GLY A 176 -1.07 -9.95 9.67
CA GLY A 176 -1.23 -8.67 8.99
C GLY A 176 -2.25 -8.69 7.85
N ASN A 177 -2.23 -7.64 7.04
CA ASN A 177 -2.98 -7.56 5.79
C ASN A 177 -2.16 -8.22 4.67
N GLY A 178 -2.63 -9.34 4.15
CA GLY A 178 -1.87 -10.15 3.18
C GLY A 178 -1.52 -9.41 1.90
N ILE A 179 -2.39 -8.52 1.43
CA ILE A 179 -2.12 -7.69 0.24
C ILE A 179 -0.97 -6.72 0.49
N SER A 180 -0.99 -6.03 1.64
CA SER A 180 0.10 -5.14 2.04
C SER A 180 1.41 -5.90 2.22
N ILE A 181 1.36 -7.11 2.74
CA ILE A 181 2.54 -7.97 2.91
C ILE A 181 3.10 -8.45 1.57
N LEU A 182 2.26 -8.75 0.58
CA LEU A 182 2.73 -9.08 -0.78
C LEU A 182 3.43 -7.89 -1.44
N ILE A 183 2.87 -6.69 -1.30
CA ILE A 183 3.50 -5.45 -1.78
C ILE A 183 4.84 -5.22 -1.07
N PHE A 184 4.85 -5.37 0.26
CA PHE A 184 6.06 -5.29 1.07
C PHE A 184 7.14 -6.25 0.58
N ALA A 185 6.78 -7.52 0.33
CA ALA A 185 7.71 -8.53 -0.14
C ALA A 185 8.25 -8.23 -1.55
N GLY A 186 7.40 -7.70 -2.44
CA GLY A 186 7.81 -7.25 -3.77
C GLY A 186 8.85 -6.14 -3.68
N ILE A 187 8.57 -5.10 -2.90
CA ILE A 187 9.49 -3.97 -2.70
C ILE A 187 10.79 -4.43 -2.04
N ALA A 188 10.70 -5.23 -0.97
CA ALA A 188 11.87 -5.73 -0.25
C ALA A 188 12.80 -6.56 -1.13
N ALA A 189 12.24 -7.32 -2.08
CA ALA A 189 13.02 -8.08 -3.05
C ALA A 189 13.82 -7.20 -4.04
N GLY A 190 13.39 -5.95 -4.29
CA GLY A 190 14.08 -4.98 -5.13
C GLY A 190 15.25 -4.25 -4.43
N ILE A 191 15.26 -4.19 -3.09
CA ILE A 191 16.27 -3.44 -2.33
C ILE A 191 17.71 -3.87 -2.65
N PRO A 192 18.06 -5.17 -2.70
CA PRO A 192 19.42 -5.58 -3.02
C PRO A 192 19.88 -5.11 -4.40
N GLY A 193 18.99 -5.16 -5.40
CA GLY A 193 19.27 -4.65 -6.75
C GLY A 193 19.55 -3.15 -6.76
N GLY A 194 18.77 -2.37 -6.01
CA GLY A 194 18.97 -0.94 -5.87
C GLY A 194 20.32 -0.58 -5.22
N VAL A 195 20.72 -1.34 -4.18
CA VAL A 195 22.02 -1.18 -3.54
C VAL A 195 23.18 -1.51 -4.51
N ASN A 196 23.01 -2.58 -5.29
CA ASN A 196 24.03 -2.96 -6.28
C ASN A 196 24.22 -1.88 -7.38
N GLN A 197 23.12 -1.30 -7.88
CA GLN A 197 23.18 -0.19 -8.85
C GLN A 197 23.86 1.06 -8.26
N LEU A 198 23.63 1.36 -6.99
CA LEU A 198 24.35 2.45 -6.31
C LEU A 198 25.85 2.16 -6.23
N TYR A 199 26.22 0.93 -5.88
CA TYR A 199 27.61 0.49 -5.81
C TYR A 199 28.29 0.62 -7.18
N GLU A 200 27.68 0.08 -8.24
CA GLU A 200 28.22 0.15 -9.61
C GLU A 200 28.38 1.59 -10.09
N LYS A 201 27.36 2.45 -9.85
CA LYS A 201 27.38 3.83 -10.34
C LYS A 201 28.37 4.73 -9.61
N TYR A 202 28.48 4.60 -8.29
CA TYR A 202 29.25 5.55 -7.46
C TYR A 202 30.57 4.99 -6.93
N ILE A 203 30.76 3.67 -6.86
CA ILE A 203 31.95 3.08 -6.26
C ILE A 203 32.79 2.35 -7.28
N ALA A 204 32.22 1.42 -8.06
CA ALA A 204 32.97 0.55 -8.95
C ALA A 204 33.69 1.26 -10.10
N GLY A 205 33.22 2.47 -10.54
CA GLY A 205 33.82 3.25 -11.61
C GLY A 205 34.41 4.59 -11.18
N ALA A 206 34.60 4.83 -9.89
CA ALA A 206 34.79 6.18 -9.34
C ALA A 206 36.14 6.85 -9.59
N GLY A 207 37.23 6.13 -9.91
CA GLY A 207 38.57 6.69 -10.15
C GLY A 207 38.99 7.72 -9.10
N GLU A 208 39.39 8.91 -9.56
CA GLU A 208 39.84 10.02 -8.70
C GLU A 208 38.71 10.65 -7.85
N GLN A 209 37.45 10.44 -8.21
CA GLN A 209 36.29 11.00 -7.49
C GLN A 209 35.71 10.06 -6.39
N LEU A 210 36.41 9.00 -6.04
CA LEU A 210 35.95 8.00 -5.08
C LEU A 210 35.52 8.63 -3.74
N PHE A 211 36.27 9.58 -3.21
CA PHE A 211 35.97 10.26 -1.95
C PHE A 211 34.63 11.02 -2.02
N LEU A 212 34.43 11.79 -3.08
CA LEU A 212 33.19 12.57 -3.26
C LEU A 212 31.97 11.65 -3.43
N ASN A 213 32.13 10.56 -4.17
CA ASN A 213 31.09 9.58 -4.38
C ASN A 213 30.72 8.83 -3.09
N ILE A 214 31.69 8.51 -2.24
CA ILE A 214 31.41 7.94 -0.91
C ILE A 214 30.61 8.92 -0.05
N VAL A 215 30.95 10.22 -0.07
CA VAL A 215 30.20 11.26 0.65
C VAL A 215 28.76 11.34 0.15
N ILE A 216 28.54 11.27 -1.17
CA ILE A 216 27.18 11.25 -1.76
C ILE A 216 26.40 10.03 -1.29
N VAL A 217 26.99 8.83 -1.35
CA VAL A 217 26.33 7.59 -0.89
C VAL A 217 26.01 7.65 0.61
N ALA A 218 26.92 8.19 1.43
CA ALA A 218 26.69 8.38 2.86
C ALA A 218 25.55 9.36 3.13
N LEU A 219 25.46 10.44 2.35
CA LEU A 219 24.36 11.41 2.45
C LEU A 219 23.02 10.80 2.05
N ILE A 220 22.98 10.00 0.98
CA ILE A 220 21.79 9.26 0.56
C ILE A 220 21.33 8.31 1.68
N ALA A 221 22.26 7.56 2.28
CA ALA A 221 21.96 6.66 3.39
C ALA A 221 21.41 7.42 4.60
N LEU A 222 22.01 8.56 4.94
CA LEU A 222 21.54 9.41 6.05
C LEU A 222 20.13 9.95 5.81
N VAL A 223 19.83 10.43 4.59
CA VAL A 223 18.49 10.89 4.21
C VAL A 223 17.49 9.72 4.28
N THR A 224 17.87 8.56 3.78
CA THR A 224 17.00 7.34 3.83
C THR A 224 16.66 6.98 5.27
N VAL A 225 17.65 6.98 6.18
CA VAL A 225 17.41 6.75 7.61
C VAL A 225 16.52 7.85 8.19
N GLY A 226 16.74 9.11 7.82
CA GLY A 226 15.89 10.23 8.24
C GLY A 226 14.44 10.06 7.83
N ILE A 227 14.17 9.61 6.60
CA ILE A 227 12.82 9.29 6.10
C ILE A 227 12.21 8.17 6.95
N VAL A 228 12.93 7.08 7.19
CA VAL A 228 12.45 5.95 8.00
C VAL A 228 12.07 6.41 9.41
N VAL A 229 12.92 7.18 10.08
CA VAL A 229 12.64 7.72 11.42
C VAL A 229 11.41 8.63 11.39
N GLY A 230 11.30 9.52 10.41
CA GLY A 230 10.14 10.39 10.24
C GLY A 230 8.84 9.62 10.05
N VAL A 231 8.84 8.57 9.22
CA VAL A 231 7.69 7.69 9.00
C VAL A 231 7.28 7.00 10.29
N ILE A 232 8.24 6.43 11.03
CA ILE A 232 7.98 5.76 12.31
C ILE A 232 7.35 6.74 13.32
N PHE A 233 7.91 7.95 13.42
CA PHE A 233 7.44 8.98 14.35
C PHE A 233 5.97 9.36 14.10
N ILE A 234 5.61 9.67 12.85
CA ILE A 234 4.24 10.09 12.51
C ILE A 234 3.24 8.91 12.56
N GLN A 235 3.64 7.71 12.16
CA GLN A 235 2.74 6.55 12.23
C GLN A 235 2.48 6.08 13.66
N GLN A 236 3.36 6.40 14.59
CA GLN A 236 3.15 6.13 16.01
C GLN A 236 2.46 7.29 16.76
N ALA A 237 2.39 8.46 16.14
CA ALA A 237 1.81 9.65 16.75
C ALA A 237 0.30 9.46 17.01
N LEU A 238 -0.10 9.67 18.27
CA LEU A 238 -1.46 9.51 18.74
C LEU A 238 -1.94 10.79 19.42
N ARG A 239 -3.13 11.25 19.05
CA ARG A 239 -3.87 12.28 19.80
C ARG A 239 -4.76 11.60 20.83
N LYS A 240 -4.46 11.78 22.11
CA LYS A 240 -5.25 11.25 23.23
C LYS A 240 -6.33 12.25 23.60
N ILE A 241 -7.61 11.89 23.42
CA ILE A 241 -8.77 12.71 23.84
C ILE A 241 -9.25 12.17 25.18
N PRO A 242 -9.34 12.99 26.24
CA PRO A 242 -9.82 12.53 27.53
C PRO A 242 -11.31 12.20 27.46
N ILE A 243 -11.69 11.05 28.03
CA ILE A 243 -13.07 10.60 28.16
C ILE A 243 -13.33 10.31 29.64
N GLN A 244 -14.49 10.71 30.11
CA GLN A 244 -14.97 10.39 31.46
C GLN A 244 -16.21 9.52 31.34
N TYR A 245 -16.27 8.49 32.16
CA TYR A 245 -17.45 7.64 32.31
C TYR A 245 -18.22 8.04 33.56
N ALA A 246 -19.56 8.05 33.47
CA ALA A 246 -20.42 8.32 34.59
C ALA A 246 -20.21 7.31 35.72
N LYS A 247 -20.10 7.77 36.94
CA LYS A 247 -20.08 6.89 38.14
C LYS A 247 -21.44 6.23 38.28
N ARG A 248 -21.47 4.91 38.35
CA ARG A 248 -22.67 4.14 38.72
C ARG A 248 -22.57 3.75 40.20
N LEU A 249 -23.59 4.03 40.96
CA LEU A 249 -23.73 3.53 42.33
C LEU A 249 -24.34 2.13 42.25
N VAL A 250 -23.56 1.10 42.59
CA VAL A 250 -24.03 -0.26 42.76
C VAL A 250 -23.85 -0.63 44.23
N ASN A 251 -24.94 -0.93 44.96
CA ASN A 251 -24.94 -1.29 46.38
C ASN A 251 -24.15 -0.34 47.30
N ARG A 252 -24.40 0.98 47.22
CA ARG A 252 -23.73 2.04 47.98
C ARG A 252 -22.22 2.23 47.76
N SER A 253 -21.59 1.41 46.87
CA SER A 253 -20.21 1.62 46.48
C SER A 253 -20.14 2.32 45.11
N PRO A 254 -19.37 3.40 44.96
CA PRO A 254 -19.17 4.05 43.66
C PRO A 254 -18.33 3.15 42.77
N VAL A 255 -18.95 2.47 41.81
CA VAL A 255 -18.28 1.67 40.79
C VAL A 255 -18.20 2.49 39.51
N GLY A 256 -17.00 2.69 38.97
CA GLY A 256 -16.77 3.47 37.76
C GLY A 256 -16.23 4.88 38.07
N GLY A 257 -16.21 5.71 37.09
CA GLY A 257 -15.60 7.07 37.18
C GLY A 257 -14.13 7.07 36.79
N HIS A 258 -13.67 6.05 36.06
CA HIS A 258 -12.33 6.06 35.47
C HIS A 258 -12.26 7.06 34.33
N SER A 259 -11.28 7.95 34.37
CA SER A 259 -10.90 8.74 33.21
C SER A 259 -10.04 7.87 32.32
N THR A 260 -10.43 7.75 31.07
CA THR A 260 -9.64 7.07 30.04
C THR A 260 -9.41 8.02 28.87
N HIS A 261 -8.63 7.60 27.91
CA HIS A 261 -8.30 8.41 26.74
C HIS A 261 -8.69 7.66 25.49
N LEU A 262 -9.31 8.36 24.54
CA LEU A 262 -9.55 7.87 23.18
C LEU A 262 -8.32 8.18 22.34
N PRO A 263 -7.51 7.18 21.94
CA PRO A 263 -6.36 7.40 21.08
C PRO A 263 -6.82 7.51 19.63
N ILE A 264 -6.58 8.65 18.99
CA ILE A 264 -6.77 8.85 17.55
C ILE A 264 -5.40 8.96 16.90
N LYS A 265 -5.12 8.15 15.89
CA LYS A 265 -3.87 8.22 15.12
C LYS A 265 -3.82 9.51 14.31
N VAL A 266 -2.66 10.16 14.24
CA VAL A 266 -2.44 11.33 13.37
C VAL A 266 -2.56 10.91 11.90
N ASN A 267 -1.97 9.77 11.55
CA ASN A 267 -2.18 9.12 10.26
C ASN A 267 -3.06 7.88 10.46
N ALA A 268 -4.39 8.07 10.47
CA ALA A 268 -5.34 6.97 10.57
C ALA A 268 -5.44 6.17 9.26
N ALA A 269 -5.19 6.80 8.14
CA ALA A 269 -5.23 6.20 6.80
C ALA A 269 -4.03 5.27 6.51
N GLY A 270 -2.94 5.37 7.28
CA GLY A 270 -1.73 4.58 7.04
C GLY A 270 -1.03 4.95 5.73
N VAL A 271 -0.55 3.95 5.01
CA VAL A 271 0.16 4.10 3.71
C VAL A 271 -0.74 3.88 2.50
N ILE A 272 -1.96 3.42 2.70
CA ILE A 272 -2.90 3.07 1.64
C ILE A 272 -3.20 4.24 0.69
N PRO A 273 -3.40 5.50 1.15
CA PRO A 273 -3.62 6.63 0.26
C PRO A 273 -2.51 6.86 -0.75
N VAL A 274 -1.25 6.61 -0.38
CA VAL A 274 -0.11 6.75 -1.27
C VAL A 274 -0.13 5.67 -2.36
N ILE A 275 -0.50 4.44 -1.99
CA ILE A 275 -0.66 3.34 -2.95
C ILE A 275 -1.79 3.66 -3.93
N PHE A 276 -2.89 4.26 -3.47
CA PHE A 276 -4.00 4.68 -4.32
C PHE A 276 -3.61 5.81 -5.27
N ALA A 277 -2.94 6.85 -4.75
CA ALA A 277 -2.50 7.98 -5.56
C ALA A 277 -1.55 7.53 -6.69
N ILE A 278 -0.61 6.67 -6.37
CA ILE A 278 0.32 6.11 -7.36
C ILE A 278 -0.39 5.25 -8.41
N SER A 279 -1.31 4.38 -7.97
CA SER A 279 -2.10 3.55 -8.88
C SER A 279 -2.91 4.40 -9.85
N PHE A 280 -3.46 5.52 -9.38
CA PHE A 280 -4.25 6.45 -10.17
C PHE A 280 -3.42 7.24 -11.18
N ILE A 281 -2.16 7.53 -10.87
CA ILE A 281 -1.22 8.20 -11.79
C ILE A 281 -0.68 7.24 -12.83
N VAL A 282 -0.30 6.04 -12.39
CA VAL A 282 0.33 5.06 -13.29
C VAL A 282 -0.66 4.50 -14.31
N ALA A 283 -1.94 4.33 -13.96
CA ALA A 283 -2.92 3.72 -14.86
C ALA A 283 -3.13 4.51 -16.18
N PRO A 284 -3.42 5.82 -16.20
CA PRO A 284 -3.56 6.58 -17.44
C PRO A 284 -2.25 6.62 -18.25
N ARG A 285 -1.12 6.76 -17.57
CA ARG A 285 0.20 6.79 -18.20
C ARG A 285 0.53 5.46 -18.89
N THR A 286 0.21 4.34 -18.25
CA THR A 286 0.40 3.01 -18.84
C THR A 286 -0.49 2.81 -20.06
N VAL A 287 -1.77 3.21 -19.95
CA VAL A 287 -2.70 3.12 -21.08
C VAL A 287 -2.23 4.00 -22.23
N ALA A 288 -1.83 5.24 -21.97
CA ALA A 288 -1.31 6.14 -22.99
C ALA A 288 -0.03 5.58 -23.66
N GLY A 289 0.83 4.89 -22.91
CA GLY A 289 2.04 4.24 -23.45
C GLY A 289 1.74 3.17 -24.50
N PHE A 290 0.55 2.58 -24.52
CA PHE A 290 0.16 1.57 -25.50
C PHE A 290 -0.28 2.15 -26.85
N PHE A 291 -0.60 3.45 -26.91
CA PHE A 291 -1.04 4.11 -28.14
C PHE A 291 0.11 4.68 -28.99
N GLY A 292 1.37 4.44 -28.58
CA GLY A 292 2.56 4.89 -29.30
C GLY A 292 2.71 6.41 -29.36
N ASP A 293 3.32 6.94 -30.42
CA ASP A 293 3.65 8.37 -30.59
C ASP A 293 2.46 9.23 -31.04
N ASN A 294 1.29 9.03 -30.43
CA ASN A 294 0.13 9.87 -30.68
C ASN A 294 0.21 11.15 -29.83
N GLU A 295 -0.08 12.33 -30.38
CA GLU A 295 0.00 13.64 -29.70
C GLU A 295 -0.82 13.66 -28.40
N VAL A 296 -2.00 13.02 -28.38
CA VAL A 296 -2.84 12.88 -27.19
C VAL A 296 -2.19 11.96 -26.15
N ALA A 297 -1.59 10.86 -26.60
CA ALA A 297 -0.93 9.90 -25.72
C ALA A 297 0.31 10.51 -25.06
N SER A 298 1.13 11.24 -25.81
CA SER A 298 2.30 11.95 -25.29
C SER A 298 1.92 13.04 -24.27
N THR A 299 0.83 13.77 -24.53
CA THR A 299 0.30 14.78 -23.60
C THR A 299 -0.18 14.14 -22.29
N ILE A 300 -0.90 13.01 -22.34
CA ILE A 300 -1.33 12.28 -21.15
C ILE A 300 -0.11 11.76 -20.38
N GLN A 301 0.86 11.17 -21.08
CA GLN A 301 2.10 10.71 -20.44
C GLN A 301 2.84 11.84 -19.72
N TYR A 302 2.92 13.03 -20.32
CA TYR A 302 3.56 14.20 -19.73
C TYR A 302 2.81 14.72 -18.50
N ILE A 303 1.48 14.82 -18.57
CA ILE A 303 0.62 15.32 -17.47
C ILE A 303 0.70 14.38 -16.25
N PHE A 304 0.68 13.07 -16.47
CA PHE A 304 0.72 12.06 -15.41
C PHE A 304 2.14 11.58 -15.07
N ASP A 305 3.19 12.30 -15.53
CA ASP A 305 4.55 12.00 -15.14
C ASP A 305 4.90 12.68 -13.81
N TYR A 306 4.95 11.89 -12.73
CA TYR A 306 5.30 12.38 -11.39
C TYR A 306 6.73 12.91 -11.25
N GLN A 307 7.58 12.74 -12.26
CA GLN A 307 8.92 13.35 -12.33
C GLN A 307 8.85 14.82 -12.80
N ASN A 308 7.80 15.19 -13.54
CA ASN A 308 7.52 16.54 -13.96
C ASN A 308 6.74 17.30 -12.87
N TRP A 309 6.89 18.61 -12.83
CA TRP A 309 6.18 19.46 -11.86
C TRP A 309 4.66 19.32 -11.94
N THR A 310 4.09 19.17 -13.12
CA THR A 310 2.64 19.00 -13.34
C THR A 310 2.14 17.70 -12.71
N GLY A 311 2.78 16.58 -13.02
CA GLY A 311 2.42 15.29 -12.45
C GLY A 311 2.71 15.20 -10.94
N MET A 312 3.76 15.86 -10.46
CA MET A 312 4.06 15.94 -9.03
C MET A 312 2.97 16.68 -8.25
N ILE A 313 2.44 17.80 -8.78
CA ILE A 313 1.33 18.53 -8.16
C ILE A 313 0.07 17.65 -8.12
N ILE A 314 -0.24 16.96 -9.22
CA ILE A 314 -1.37 16.02 -9.28
C ILE A 314 -1.17 14.90 -8.25
N TYR A 315 0.03 14.37 -8.14
CA TYR A 315 0.36 13.32 -7.18
C TYR A 315 0.13 13.75 -5.73
N VAL A 316 0.61 14.94 -5.36
CA VAL A 316 0.38 15.53 -4.03
C VAL A 316 -1.10 15.74 -3.77
N ALA A 317 -1.83 16.31 -4.75
CA ALA A 317 -3.27 16.52 -4.63
C ALA A 317 -4.04 15.21 -4.43
N LEU A 318 -3.67 14.15 -5.16
CA LEU A 318 -4.25 12.82 -5.00
C LEU A 318 -3.93 12.20 -3.64
N ILE A 319 -2.68 12.32 -3.15
CA ILE A 319 -2.32 11.84 -1.80
C ILE A 319 -3.20 12.51 -0.75
N ILE A 320 -3.35 13.83 -0.82
CA ILE A 320 -4.17 14.58 0.13
C ILE A 320 -5.64 14.13 0.02
N ALA A 321 -6.20 14.10 -1.18
CA ALA A 321 -7.58 13.69 -1.42
C ALA A 321 -7.86 12.28 -0.91
N PHE A 322 -7.01 11.30 -1.27
CA PHE A 322 -7.18 9.92 -0.81
C PHE A 322 -6.92 9.76 0.70
N THR A 323 -6.06 10.57 1.31
CA THR A 323 -5.84 10.54 2.77
C THR A 323 -7.10 10.98 3.49
N TYR A 324 -7.74 12.06 3.06
CA TYR A 324 -9.02 12.49 3.61
C TYR A 324 -10.10 11.44 3.39
N PHE A 325 -10.25 10.99 2.15
CA PHE A 325 -11.21 9.95 1.78
C PHE A 325 -11.07 8.72 2.68
N TYR A 326 -9.87 8.14 2.73
CA TYR A 326 -9.65 6.88 3.46
C TYR A 326 -9.76 7.05 4.98
N THR A 327 -9.34 8.19 5.52
CA THR A 327 -9.49 8.46 6.95
C THR A 327 -10.96 8.42 7.37
N PHE A 328 -11.87 9.03 6.60
CA PHE A 328 -13.30 9.02 6.91
C PHE A 328 -13.98 7.67 6.63
N VAL A 329 -13.43 6.87 5.72
CA VAL A 329 -13.88 5.47 5.53
C VAL A 329 -13.47 4.60 6.72
N GLN A 330 -12.25 4.79 7.23
CA GLN A 330 -11.66 4.00 8.31
C GLN A 330 -12.21 4.38 9.69
N VAL A 331 -12.36 5.68 9.93
CA VAL A 331 -12.79 6.25 11.22
C VAL A 331 -14.09 7.00 11.01
N ASN A 332 -15.21 6.41 11.47
CA ASN A 332 -16.51 7.04 11.39
C ASN A 332 -16.80 7.80 12.71
N PRO A 333 -16.79 9.17 12.69
CA PRO A 333 -17.02 9.98 13.87
C PRO A 333 -18.42 9.80 14.50
N GLU A 334 -19.45 9.58 13.65
CA GLU A 334 -20.82 9.35 14.08
C GLU A 334 -20.92 8.07 14.92
N GLN A 335 -20.39 6.93 14.39
CA GLN A 335 -20.37 5.67 15.13
C GLN A 335 -19.57 5.76 16.41
N MET A 336 -18.45 6.50 16.40
CA MET A 336 -17.64 6.71 17.59
C MET A 336 -18.40 7.50 18.66
N ALA A 337 -19.10 8.58 18.29
CA ALA A 337 -19.90 9.40 19.20
C ALA A 337 -21.08 8.61 19.76
N GLU A 338 -21.74 7.78 18.91
CA GLU A 338 -22.84 6.92 19.35
C GLU A 338 -22.38 5.82 20.30
N ASN A 339 -21.25 5.17 20.01
CA ASN A 339 -20.66 4.15 20.89
C ASN A 339 -20.28 4.74 22.27
N LEU A 340 -19.67 5.94 22.29
CA LEU A 340 -19.37 6.64 23.53
C LEU A 340 -20.65 6.92 24.33
N LYS A 341 -21.70 7.43 23.67
CA LYS A 341 -23.00 7.69 24.30
C LYS A 341 -23.61 6.41 24.88
N LYS A 342 -23.60 5.29 24.12
CA LYS A 342 -24.13 3.98 24.57
C LYS A 342 -23.37 3.44 25.79
N GLN A 343 -22.06 3.70 25.86
CA GLN A 343 -21.21 3.27 26.98
C GLN A 343 -21.26 4.23 28.19
N GLY A 344 -22.04 5.33 28.12
CA GLY A 344 -22.09 6.33 29.19
C GLY A 344 -20.82 7.18 29.29
N GLY A 345 -19.98 7.19 28.25
CA GLY A 345 -18.78 8.02 28.15
C GLY A 345 -19.09 9.40 27.57
N TYR A 346 -18.41 10.41 28.06
CA TYR A 346 -18.50 11.78 27.52
C TYR A 346 -17.13 12.46 27.52
N ILE A 347 -16.97 13.42 26.64
CA ILE A 347 -15.78 14.27 26.58
C ILE A 347 -16.03 15.48 27.50
N PRO A 348 -15.12 15.80 28.45
CA PRO A 348 -15.30 16.93 29.34
C PRO A 348 -15.59 18.23 28.59
N GLY A 349 -16.66 18.94 28.97
CA GLY A 349 -17.08 20.18 28.35
C GLY A 349 -17.90 20.04 27.06
N ILE A 350 -18.17 18.80 26.60
CA ILE A 350 -18.93 18.54 25.35
C ILE A 350 -20.15 17.66 25.64
N ARG A 351 -21.32 18.09 25.22
CA ARG A 351 -22.56 17.30 25.38
C ARG A 351 -22.49 16.01 24.55
N PRO A 352 -22.87 14.85 25.13
CA PRO A 352 -22.91 13.58 24.40
C PRO A 352 -23.88 13.65 23.19
N GLY A 353 -23.54 12.96 22.12
CA GLY A 353 -24.35 12.90 20.90
C GLY A 353 -23.77 13.76 19.77
N LYS A 354 -24.59 14.54 19.06
CA LYS A 354 -24.22 15.30 17.87
C LYS A 354 -23.06 16.30 18.08
N ASN A 355 -22.99 16.91 19.27
CA ASN A 355 -21.87 17.82 19.59
C ASN A 355 -20.54 17.07 19.72
N THR A 356 -20.56 15.83 20.24
CA THR A 356 -19.37 14.97 20.30
C THR A 356 -18.94 14.54 18.91
N GLU A 357 -19.88 14.20 18.03
CA GLU A 357 -19.62 13.88 16.62
C GLU A 357 -18.95 15.07 15.90
N THR A 358 -19.54 16.27 16.00
CA THR A 358 -18.99 17.50 15.40
C THR A 358 -17.57 17.80 15.91
N TYR A 359 -17.32 17.60 17.19
CA TYR A 359 -15.98 17.78 17.77
C TYR A 359 -14.98 16.76 17.23
N LEU A 360 -15.34 15.46 17.22
CA LEU A 360 -14.50 14.40 16.69
C LEU A 360 -14.19 14.60 15.19
N THR A 361 -15.20 15.00 14.43
CA THR A 361 -15.04 15.33 13.01
C THR A 361 -14.01 16.45 12.81
N ARG A 362 -14.13 17.54 13.59
CA ARG A 362 -13.18 18.66 13.51
C ARG A 362 -11.76 18.25 13.90
N VAL A 363 -11.61 17.43 14.92
CA VAL A 363 -10.31 16.90 15.32
C VAL A 363 -9.72 16.02 14.23
N LEU A 364 -10.52 15.12 13.64
CA LEU A 364 -10.09 14.27 12.52
C LEU A 364 -9.65 15.09 11.31
N TYR A 365 -10.41 16.12 10.91
CA TYR A 365 -10.02 17.01 9.81
C TYR A 365 -8.63 17.62 10.01
N ARG A 366 -8.36 18.13 11.22
CA ARG A 366 -7.07 18.74 11.54
C ARG A 366 -5.93 17.71 11.56
N LEU A 367 -6.16 16.55 12.15
CA LEU A 367 -5.16 15.48 12.19
C LEU A 367 -4.86 14.94 10.78
N THR A 368 -5.91 14.74 9.98
CA THR A 368 -5.77 14.27 8.61
C THR A 368 -5.01 15.27 7.74
N PHE A 369 -5.20 16.58 7.94
CA PHE A 369 -4.42 17.59 7.23
C PHE A 369 -2.92 17.45 7.51
N VAL A 370 -2.54 17.36 8.78
CA VAL A 370 -1.13 17.17 9.17
C VAL A 370 -0.58 15.85 8.62
N GLY A 371 -1.36 14.76 8.75
CA GLY A 371 -0.98 13.45 8.23
C GLY A 371 -0.82 13.43 6.70
N SER A 372 -1.74 14.07 5.97
CA SER A 372 -1.69 14.12 4.51
C SER A 372 -0.51 14.95 3.98
N LEU A 373 -0.24 16.09 4.62
CA LEU A 373 0.92 16.93 4.26
C LEU A 373 2.22 16.17 4.48
N PHE A 374 2.33 15.48 5.62
CA PHE A 374 3.49 14.66 5.92
C PHE A 374 3.68 13.53 4.88
N LEU A 375 2.61 12.80 4.53
CA LEU A 375 2.66 11.74 3.51
C LEU A 375 3.09 12.31 2.15
N ALA A 376 2.56 13.49 1.78
CA ALA A 376 2.93 14.16 0.54
C ALA A 376 4.42 14.56 0.51
N VAL A 377 4.93 15.13 1.61
CA VAL A 377 6.36 15.50 1.71
C VAL A 377 7.24 14.26 1.59
N ILE A 378 6.95 13.19 2.32
CA ILE A 378 7.76 11.96 2.24
C ILE A 378 7.68 11.29 0.87
N ALA A 379 6.53 11.34 0.20
CA ALA A 379 6.37 10.76 -1.11
C ALA A 379 7.15 11.53 -2.20
N VAL A 380 7.21 12.85 -2.08
CA VAL A 380 7.84 13.73 -3.08
C VAL A 380 9.33 13.95 -2.83
N LEU A 381 9.77 13.98 -1.58
CA LEU A 381 11.15 14.27 -1.20
C LEU A 381 12.20 13.42 -1.94
N PRO A 382 12.05 12.08 -2.06
CA PRO A 382 12.99 11.25 -2.80
C PRO A 382 12.98 11.50 -4.31
N ILE A 383 11.86 11.89 -4.87
CA ILE A 383 11.73 12.24 -6.29
C ILE A 383 12.53 13.52 -6.57
N ILE A 384 12.38 14.55 -5.74
CA ILE A 384 13.11 15.81 -5.85
C ILE A 384 14.61 15.56 -5.67
N LEU A 385 15.00 14.83 -4.62
CA LEU A 385 16.41 14.51 -4.37
C LEU A 385 17.00 13.67 -5.51
N GLY A 386 16.24 12.73 -6.05
CA GLY A 386 16.64 11.92 -7.18
C GLY A 386 16.91 12.74 -8.44
N ASN A 387 16.06 13.72 -8.72
CA ASN A 387 16.21 14.62 -9.86
C ASN A 387 17.43 15.57 -9.69
N ILE A 388 17.64 16.11 -8.49
CA ILE A 388 18.77 17.02 -8.19
C ILE A 388 20.10 16.26 -8.19
N ALA A 389 20.16 15.09 -7.59
CA ALA A 389 21.38 14.29 -7.45
C ALA A 389 21.63 13.36 -8.63
N GLY A 390 20.74 13.31 -9.65
CA GLY A 390 20.83 12.41 -10.78
C GLY A 390 20.86 10.94 -10.37
N LEU A 391 20.10 10.57 -9.32
CA LEU A 391 20.11 9.21 -8.78
C LEU A 391 19.47 8.21 -9.74
N PRO A 392 19.89 6.94 -9.74
CA PRO A 392 19.21 5.87 -10.46
C PRO A 392 17.75 5.79 -10.01
N GLN A 393 16.85 5.48 -10.94
CA GLN A 393 15.42 5.42 -10.66
C GLN A 393 15.04 4.39 -9.59
N SER A 394 15.76 3.30 -9.52
CA SER A 394 15.61 2.29 -8.46
C SER A 394 15.74 2.90 -7.05
N VAL A 395 16.55 3.95 -6.91
CA VAL A 395 16.74 4.68 -5.65
C VAL A 395 15.69 5.78 -5.48
N GLN A 396 15.27 6.45 -6.55
CA GLN A 396 14.19 7.44 -6.53
C GLN A 396 12.84 6.82 -6.12
N ILE A 397 12.55 5.63 -6.65
CA ILE A 397 11.37 4.85 -6.27
C ILE A 397 11.45 4.40 -4.80
N GLY A 398 12.68 4.25 -4.25
CA GLY A 398 12.93 3.82 -2.88
C GLY A 398 12.21 4.62 -1.80
N GLY A 399 11.89 5.89 -2.01
CA GLY A 399 11.25 6.72 -0.98
C GLY A 399 9.80 6.36 -0.69
N THR A 400 8.97 6.23 -1.71
CA THR A 400 7.58 5.79 -1.56
C THR A 400 7.52 4.32 -1.17
N SER A 401 8.42 3.50 -1.71
CA SER A 401 8.58 2.11 -1.36
C SER A 401 9.00 1.94 0.09
N LEU A 402 9.94 2.76 0.60
CA LEU A 402 10.34 2.76 2.01
C LEU A 402 9.18 3.13 2.94
N LEU A 403 8.37 4.13 2.56
CA LEU A 403 7.18 4.50 3.34
C LEU A 403 6.23 3.31 3.46
N ILE A 404 6.00 2.58 2.37
CA ILE A 404 5.13 1.39 2.37
C ILE A 404 5.76 0.27 3.19
N VAL A 405 7.04 -0.02 2.99
CA VAL A 405 7.77 -1.07 3.73
C VAL A 405 7.73 -0.81 5.24
N VAL A 406 8.08 0.39 5.67
CA VAL A 406 8.08 0.76 7.10
C VAL A 406 6.66 0.75 7.66
N GLY A 407 5.70 1.27 6.89
CA GLY A 407 4.31 1.32 7.29
C GLY A 407 3.70 -0.06 7.51
N VAL A 408 3.87 -0.95 6.56
CA VAL A 408 3.37 -2.33 6.64
C VAL A 408 4.07 -3.10 7.76
N ALA A 409 5.39 -2.93 7.91
CA ALA A 409 6.13 -3.56 9.00
C ALA A 409 5.60 -3.13 10.38
N LEU A 410 5.39 -1.80 10.59
CA LEU A 410 4.85 -1.27 11.85
C LEU A 410 3.42 -1.76 12.11
N GLU A 411 2.57 -1.77 11.09
CA GLU A 411 1.19 -2.24 11.23
C GLU A 411 1.15 -3.72 11.58
N THR A 412 1.96 -4.53 10.91
CA THR A 412 2.08 -5.97 11.17
C THR A 412 2.61 -6.24 12.59
N MET A 413 3.62 -5.48 13.04
CA MET A 413 4.14 -5.59 14.41
C MET A 413 3.08 -5.24 15.45
N LYS A 414 2.31 -4.16 15.26
CA LYS A 414 1.22 -3.77 16.17
C LYS A 414 0.11 -4.82 16.23
N GLN A 415 -0.20 -5.47 15.10
CA GLN A 415 -1.18 -6.56 15.08
C GLN A 415 -0.68 -7.79 15.86
N LEU A 416 0.60 -8.15 15.71
CA LEU A 416 1.23 -9.23 16.49
C LEU A 416 1.23 -8.93 17.99
N GLU A 417 1.62 -7.72 18.39
CA GLU A 417 1.58 -7.27 19.78
C GLU A 417 0.16 -7.36 20.36
N SER A 418 -0.85 -6.90 19.62
CA SER A 418 -2.25 -6.98 20.03
C SER A 418 -2.72 -8.43 20.24
N GLN A 419 -2.29 -9.35 19.37
CA GLN A 419 -2.63 -10.77 19.51
C GLN A 419 -1.94 -11.40 20.75
N LEU A 420 -0.72 -10.99 21.05
CA LEU A 420 0.03 -11.46 22.22
C LEU A 420 -0.62 -10.98 23.53
N VAL A 421 -1.01 -9.71 23.61
CA VAL A 421 -1.67 -9.13 24.79
C VAL A 421 -3.03 -9.82 25.05
N LYS A 422 -3.84 -10.04 24.00
CA LYS A 422 -5.14 -10.74 24.14
C LYS A 422 -5.01 -12.13 24.76
N ARG A 423 -3.91 -12.83 24.56
CA ARG A 423 -3.68 -14.16 25.14
C ARG A 423 -3.20 -14.13 26.59
N HIS A 424 -2.40 -13.15 26.97
CA HIS A 424 -2.02 -12.98 28.37
C HIS A 424 -3.25 -12.78 29.27
N TYR A 425 -4.25 -12.04 28.77
CA TYR A 425 -5.52 -11.85 29.52
C TYR A 425 -6.37 -13.12 29.61
N LYS A 426 -6.36 -14.01 28.60
CA LYS A 426 -7.10 -15.29 28.65
C LYS A 426 -6.47 -16.31 29.62
N GLY A 427 -5.21 -16.17 29.96
CA GLY A 427 -4.53 -17.05 30.93
C GLY A 427 -4.91 -16.77 32.40
N PHE A 428 -5.54 -15.64 32.70
CA PHE A 428 -6.00 -15.27 34.04
C PHE A 428 -7.48 -15.64 34.32
N ILE A 429 -8.21 -16.09 33.31
CA ILE A 429 -9.60 -16.56 33.45
C ILE A 429 -9.57 -18.08 33.18
N LYS A 430 -9.25 -18.83 34.21
CA LYS A 430 -9.52 -20.27 34.34
C LYS A 430 -10.63 -20.46 35.35
#